data_ff926e42654dde87f52f57096e675172
#
_entry.id   ff926e42654dde87f52f57096e675172
#
_cell.length_a   1.000
_cell.length_b   1.000
_cell.length_c   1.000
_cell.angle_alpha   90.00
_cell.angle_beta   90.00
_cell.angle_gamma   90.00
#
_symmetry.space_group_name_H-M   'P 1'
#
loop_
_entity.id
_entity.type
_entity.pdbx_description
1 polymer ?
#
loop_
_entity_poly.entity_id
_entity_poly.type
_entity_poly.pdbx_seq_one_letter_code
_entity_poly.pdbx_strand_id
1 'polypeptide(L)'
;MRQLARVTMTMRDLDRLKCIQAVVDGNLKPGRAAERLGLTTRQVRRLTRRYAQEGPVGLISRHRNRPSNNRLDPSLAERVIAILRESYADFGPTLAAEKLRSSHQIDLAKETVRQLQIAAGLWIPRRLRPPKIQQPRARRACLGELVQIDGCDHRWFEDRAPACTALVYVDDATSRLMVVLFTGAETTFAYFEATRQYLDRFGKPLAFYSDKASIFRVNQKSATGGDGHTQFGRALYELNIDGICANTPAAKGRVERAHQTLQDRLVKELRLRGISTIEAANAYMPTFIADYNGRFGKAPRDAHDAHRPVRTDQDLDSIFCWRELRKVTKSLTLHYERKLYLLTETPDARRLIGKYVEVFQFPDGRIEIRAGGVVQPYSVYDKLGEIDQGAVVENKRLGQVLRIAQLVQAHREIGGANGPSTAHRPNGKPVPKPRQPGTKTQRELGPEDLRRAIAIDAISLHERA
;
A
#
# COMPACT_ATOMS: atom_id res chain seq x y z
N MET A 1 69.60 12.42 20.95
CA MET A 1 68.29 12.62 21.60
C MET A 1 67.35 11.48 21.16
N ARG A 2 66.99 10.56 22.07
CA ARG A 2 65.98 9.50 21.76
C ARG A 2 64.61 10.18 21.61
N GLN A 3 64.02 10.11 20.42
CA GLN A 3 62.65 10.51 20.20
C GLN A 3 61.75 9.69 21.16
N LEU A 4 61.09 10.38 22.08
CA LEU A 4 60.06 9.78 22.99
C LEU A 4 58.90 9.33 22.10
N ALA A 5 58.79 8.03 21.89
CA ALA A 5 57.69 7.43 21.16
C ALA A 5 56.36 7.72 21.92
N ARG A 6 55.47 8.51 21.32
CA ARG A 6 54.13 8.75 21.85
C ARG A 6 53.28 7.49 21.73
N VAL A 7 52.75 7.01 22.84
CA VAL A 7 51.89 5.83 22.89
C VAL A 7 50.47 6.30 23.20
N THR A 8 49.54 6.08 22.29
CA THR A 8 48.09 6.38 22.49
C THR A 8 47.43 5.23 23.23
N MET A 9 46.86 5.51 24.39
CA MET A 9 46.17 4.55 25.24
C MET A 9 44.71 4.97 25.51
N THR A 10 43.80 4.01 25.65
CA THR A 10 42.44 4.29 26.18
C THR A 10 42.53 4.42 27.72
N MET A 11 41.51 5.03 28.33
CA MET A 11 41.44 5.09 29.82
C MET A 11 41.60 3.71 30.46
N ARG A 12 40.99 2.68 29.86
CA ARG A 12 41.11 1.29 30.31
C ARG A 12 42.53 0.74 30.17
N ASP A 13 43.25 1.13 29.14
CA ASP A 13 44.67 0.74 28.99
C ASP A 13 45.55 1.47 30.00
N LEU A 14 45.21 2.71 30.34
CA LEU A 14 45.92 3.49 31.38
C LEU A 14 45.70 2.91 32.77
N ASP A 15 44.49 2.51 33.12
CA ASP A 15 44.19 1.83 34.40
C ASP A 15 44.93 0.50 34.48
N ARG A 16 45.01 -0.25 33.37
CA ARG A 16 45.78 -1.47 33.27
C ARG A 16 47.29 -1.20 33.48
N LEU A 17 47.80 -0.16 32.86
CA LEU A 17 49.20 0.26 33.00
C LEU A 17 49.51 0.54 34.46
N LYS A 18 48.76 1.38 35.15
CA LYS A 18 48.96 1.71 36.55
C LYS A 18 48.93 0.47 37.45
N CYS A 19 47.97 -0.44 37.25
CA CYS A 19 47.89 -1.68 38.02
C CYS A 19 49.08 -2.63 37.76
N ILE A 20 49.50 -2.81 36.52
CA ILE A 20 50.59 -3.70 36.17
C ILE A 20 51.94 -3.10 36.62
N GLN A 21 52.12 -1.78 36.52
CA GLN A 21 53.28 -1.08 37.04
C GLN A 21 53.41 -1.27 38.56
N ALA A 22 52.33 -1.11 39.32
CA ALA A 22 52.32 -1.38 40.76
C ALA A 22 52.69 -2.85 41.12
N VAL A 23 52.36 -3.80 40.23
CA VAL A 23 52.77 -5.21 40.40
C VAL A 23 54.24 -5.40 40.13
N VAL A 24 54.80 -4.72 39.12
CA VAL A 24 56.23 -4.78 38.80
C VAL A 24 57.08 -4.13 39.91
N ASP A 25 56.58 -3.00 40.45
CA ASP A 25 57.21 -2.25 41.54
C ASP A 25 57.07 -2.94 42.90
N GLY A 26 56.39 -4.10 42.98
CA GLY A 26 56.18 -4.85 44.23
C GLY A 26 55.09 -4.28 45.14
N ASN A 27 54.47 -3.18 44.77
CA ASN A 27 53.46 -2.47 45.58
C ASN A 27 52.07 -3.13 45.54
N LEU A 28 51.81 -4.07 44.60
CA LEU A 28 50.54 -4.75 44.45
C LEU A 28 50.76 -6.25 44.16
N LYS A 29 50.10 -7.13 44.93
CA LYS A 29 50.14 -8.57 44.64
C LYS A 29 49.37 -8.92 43.35
N PRO A 30 49.88 -9.88 42.52
CA PRO A 30 49.22 -10.24 41.26
C PRO A 30 47.75 -10.66 41.41
N GLY A 31 47.36 -11.31 42.55
CA GLY A 31 45.97 -11.66 42.83
C GLY A 31 45.07 -10.43 43.00
N ARG A 32 45.51 -9.42 43.71
CA ARG A 32 44.79 -8.16 43.91
C ARG A 32 44.68 -7.33 42.62
N ALA A 33 45.74 -7.36 41.80
CA ALA A 33 45.69 -6.74 40.49
C ALA A 33 44.67 -7.44 39.55
N ALA A 34 44.55 -8.76 39.64
CA ALA A 34 43.60 -9.54 38.90
C ALA A 34 42.15 -9.18 39.29
N GLU A 35 41.83 -9.09 40.57
CA GLU A 35 40.54 -8.63 41.07
C GLU A 35 40.21 -7.21 40.56
N ARG A 36 41.14 -6.26 40.72
CA ARG A 36 40.95 -4.88 40.32
C ARG A 36 40.74 -4.69 38.82
N LEU A 37 41.37 -5.50 37.96
CA LEU A 37 41.29 -5.43 36.53
C LEU A 37 40.22 -6.35 35.94
N GLY A 38 39.55 -7.19 36.73
CA GLY A 38 38.61 -8.20 36.24
C GLY A 38 39.29 -9.25 35.35
N LEU A 39 40.56 -9.63 35.68
CA LEU A 39 41.38 -10.56 34.91
C LEU A 39 41.77 -11.77 35.76
N THR A 40 42.21 -12.84 35.11
CA THR A 40 42.82 -13.97 35.84
C THR A 40 44.26 -13.65 36.28
N THR A 41 44.72 -14.22 37.37
CA THR A 41 46.12 -14.09 37.86
C THR A 41 47.14 -14.49 36.77
N ARG A 42 46.81 -15.50 35.96
CA ARG A 42 47.62 -15.93 34.82
C ARG A 42 47.75 -14.81 33.75
N GLN A 43 46.64 -14.11 33.47
CA GLN A 43 46.66 -12.97 32.55
C GLN A 43 47.49 -11.81 33.10
N VAL A 44 47.38 -11.49 34.41
CA VAL A 44 48.19 -10.46 35.06
C VAL A 44 49.69 -10.80 34.94
N ARG A 45 50.11 -12.01 35.30
CA ARG A 45 51.50 -12.45 35.17
C ARG A 45 52.03 -12.33 33.73
N ARG A 46 51.19 -12.67 32.73
CA ARG A 46 51.54 -12.50 31.31
C ARG A 46 51.71 -11.02 30.95
N LEU A 47 50.82 -10.15 31.41
CA LEU A 47 50.93 -8.71 31.20
C LEU A 47 52.14 -8.10 31.89
N THR A 48 52.47 -8.53 33.12
CA THR A 48 53.67 -8.13 33.85
C THR A 48 54.96 -8.47 33.04
N ARG A 49 55.03 -9.70 32.51
CA ARG A 49 56.16 -10.13 31.68
C ARG A 49 56.28 -9.27 30.39
N ARG A 50 55.14 -9.01 29.73
CA ARG A 50 55.12 -8.17 28.54
C ARG A 50 55.50 -6.72 28.83
N TYR A 51 55.09 -6.20 29.97
CA TYR A 51 55.46 -4.86 30.39
C TYR A 51 56.96 -4.78 30.71
N ALA A 52 57.52 -5.79 31.33
CA ALA A 52 58.98 -5.85 31.58
C ALA A 52 59.78 -5.94 30.31
N GLN A 53 59.29 -6.55 29.23
CA GLN A 53 59.97 -6.70 27.93
C GLN A 53 59.78 -5.52 27.00
N GLU A 54 58.56 -5.02 26.89
CA GLU A 54 58.14 -4.06 25.84
C GLU A 54 57.75 -2.69 26.45
N GLY A 55 57.81 -2.53 27.75
CA GLY A 55 57.31 -1.33 28.45
C GLY A 55 55.80 -1.12 28.30
N PRO A 56 55.32 0.12 28.40
CA PRO A 56 53.91 0.44 28.26
C PRO A 56 53.25 -0.07 26.98
N VAL A 57 53.99 -0.13 25.87
CA VAL A 57 53.51 -0.62 24.56
C VAL A 57 53.07 -2.09 24.66
N GLY A 58 53.73 -2.89 25.48
CA GLY A 58 53.41 -4.29 25.74
C GLY A 58 52.04 -4.52 26.32
N LEU A 59 51.37 -3.52 26.90
CA LEU A 59 50.03 -3.62 27.48
C LEU A 59 48.93 -3.31 26.51
N ILE A 60 49.24 -2.73 25.37
CA ILE A 60 48.27 -2.45 24.31
C ILE A 60 47.87 -3.76 23.64
N SER A 61 46.59 -3.85 23.27
CA SER A 61 46.09 -5.03 22.56
C SER A 61 46.80 -5.16 21.20
N ARG A 62 47.45 -6.29 20.96
CA ARG A 62 48.08 -6.61 19.66
C ARG A 62 47.08 -6.82 18.52
N HIS A 63 45.79 -6.89 18.84
CA HIS A 63 44.70 -6.93 17.86
C HIS A 63 44.22 -5.54 17.43
N ARG A 64 44.70 -4.47 18.09
CA ARG A 64 44.39 -3.10 17.68
C ARG A 64 44.99 -2.85 16.30
N ASN A 65 44.18 -2.31 15.39
CA ASN A 65 44.52 -2.05 13.98
C ASN A 65 44.89 -3.27 13.11
N ARG A 66 44.68 -4.49 13.60
CA ARG A 66 44.71 -5.66 12.73
C ARG A 66 43.39 -5.76 11.98
N PRO A 67 43.41 -5.87 10.62
CA PRO A 67 42.20 -6.17 9.86
C PRO A 67 41.60 -7.50 10.34
N SER A 68 40.29 -7.58 10.41
CA SER A 68 39.58 -8.83 10.75
C SER A 68 39.92 -9.91 9.70
N ASN A 69 40.04 -11.17 10.13
CA ASN A 69 40.19 -12.31 9.21
C ASN A 69 39.01 -12.45 8.26
N ASN A 70 37.83 -11.90 8.65
CA ASN A 70 36.61 -11.89 7.85
C ASN A 70 36.42 -10.56 7.08
N ARG A 71 37.52 -9.80 6.86
CA ARG A 71 37.44 -8.57 6.07
C ARG A 71 37.10 -8.92 4.64
N LEU A 72 36.06 -8.25 4.12
CA LEU A 72 35.69 -8.36 2.71
C LEU A 72 36.87 -7.92 1.82
N ASP A 73 37.08 -8.64 0.71
CA ASP A 73 38.05 -8.27 -0.31
C ASP A 73 37.78 -6.84 -0.81
N PRO A 74 38.79 -5.95 -0.84
CA PRO A 74 38.60 -4.56 -1.28
C PRO A 74 38.02 -4.45 -2.70
N SER A 75 38.46 -5.29 -3.62
CA SER A 75 37.98 -5.28 -5.01
C SER A 75 36.49 -5.65 -5.10
N LEU A 76 36.09 -6.65 -4.31
CA LEU A 76 34.67 -7.02 -4.19
C LEU A 76 33.84 -5.91 -3.52
N ALA A 77 34.40 -5.24 -2.51
CA ALA A 77 33.72 -4.12 -1.86
C ALA A 77 33.49 -2.95 -2.83
N GLU A 78 34.50 -2.57 -3.61
CA GLU A 78 34.38 -1.54 -4.64
C GLU A 78 33.40 -1.88 -5.72
N ARG A 79 33.41 -3.12 -6.22
CA ARG A 79 32.43 -3.63 -7.19
C ARG A 79 31.01 -3.56 -6.64
N VAL A 80 30.80 -3.97 -5.40
CA VAL A 80 29.48 -3.90 -4.74
C VAL A 80 29.01 -2.45 -4.60
N ILE A 81 29.90 -1.54 -4.20
CA ILE A 81 29.57 -0.10 -4.09
C ILE A 81 29.19 0.47 -5.45
N ALA A 82 29.90 0.11 -6.52
CA ALA A 82 29.57 0.56 -7.87
C ALA A 82 28.16 0.09 -8.29
N ILE A 83 27.84 -1.18 -8.12
CA ILE A 83 26.50 -1.74 -8.39
C ILE A 83 25.43 -1.03 -7.56
N LEU A 84 25.70 -0.80 -6.27
CA LEU A 84 24.75 -0.12 -5.38
C LEU A 84 24.48 1.31 -5.83
N ARG A 85 25.49 2.06 -6.29
CA ARG A 85 25.33 3.42 -6.79
C ARG A 85 24.55 3.48 -8.10
N GLU A 86 24.83 2.57 -9.01
CA GLU A 86 24.24 2.56 -10.33
C GLU A 86 22.77 2.11 -10.31
N SER A 87 22.46 1.02 -9.59
CA SER A 87 21.16 0.36 -9.71
C SER A 87 20.32 0.39 -8.43
N TYR A 88 20.93 0.61 -7.26
CA TYR A 88 20.26 0.40 -5.95
C TYR A 88 20.55 1.51 -4.94
N ALA A 89 20.77 2.75 -5.39
CA ALA A 89 21.19 3.85 -4.54
C ALA A 89 20.21 4.17 -3.38
N ASP A 90 18.91 4.00 -3.61
CA ASP A 90 17.83 4.23 -2.65
C ASP A 90 17.31 2.96 -1.96
N PHE A 91 17.95 1.81 -2.19
CA PHE A 91 17.51 0.55 -1.59
C PHE A 91 17.99 0.44 -0.14
N GLY A 92 17.09 -0.01 0.74
CA GLY A 92 17.49 -0.38 2.10
C GLY A 92 18.44 -1.59 2.10
N PRO A 93 19.29 -1.75 3.15
CA PRO A 93 20.34 -2.78 3.18
C PRO A 93 19.83 -4.21 2.97
N THR A 94 18.64 -4.51 3.43
CA THR A 94 18.04 -5.86 3.27
C THR A 94 17.66 -6.13 1.83
N LEU A 95 16.96 -5.21 1.20
CA LEU A 95 16.56 -5.35 -0.20
C LEU A 95 17.79 -5.33 -1.13
N ALA A 96 18.76 -4.47 -0.84
CA ALA A 96 20.01 -4.41 -1.58
C ALA A 96 20.78 -5.75 -1.51
N ALA A 97 20.89 -6.37 -0.33
CA ALA A 97 21.53 -7.68 -0.18
C ALA A 97 20.80 -8.79 -0.96
N GLU A 98 19.46 -8.77 -0.95
CA GLU A 98 18.65 -9.71 -1.73
C GLU A 98 18.88 -9.56 -3.23
N LYS A 99 18.95 -8.32 -3.74
CA LYS A 99 19.22 -8.06 -5.17
C LYS A 99 20.64 -8.37 -5.58
N LEU A 100 21.62 -8.08 -4.76
CA LEU A 100 23.01 -8.51 -5.00
C LEU A 100 23.09 -10.03 -5.17
N ARG A 101 22.38 -10.79 -4.33
CA ARG A 101 22.33 -12.26 -4.43
C ARG A 101 21.60 -12.74 -5.69
N SER A 102 20.39 -12.22 -5.93
CA SER A 102 19.53 -12.72 -7.00
C SER A 102 19.98 -12.28 -8.40
N SER A 103 20.44 -11.04 -8.57
CA SER A 103 20.75 -10.45 -9.88
C SER A 103 22.23 -10.43 -10.22
N HIS A 104 23.11 -10.43 -9.21
CA HIS A 104 24.57 -10.30 -9.40
C HIS A 104 25.35 -11.51 -8.85
N GLN A 105 24.66 -12.51 -8.26
CA GLN A 105 25.29 -13.71 -7.66
C GLN A 105 26.30 -13.36 -6.54
N ILE A 106 26.12 -12.22 -5.88
CA ILE A 106 26.96 -11.75 -4.78
C ILE A 106 26.23 -12.02 -3.47
N ASP A 107 26.68 -13.04 -2.71
CA ASP A 107 26.09 -13.37 -1.41
C ASP A 107 26.82 -12.65 -0.28
N LEU A 108 26.22 -11.60 0.25
CA LEU A 108 26.72 -10.83 1.38
C LEU A 108 25.63 -10.73 2.47
N ALA A 109 26.06 -10.79 3.72
CA ALA A 109 25.18 -10.53 4.83
C ALA A 109 24.64 -9.08 4.77
N LYS A 110 23.35 -8.90 5.11
CA LYS A 110 22.71 -7.56 5.13
C LYS A 110 23.49 -6.51 5.92
N GLU A 111 24.17 -6.92 6.99
CA GLU A 111 24.97 -6.01 7.82
C GLU A 111 26.23 -5.55 7.08
N THR A 112 26.89 -6.42 6.33
CA THR A 112 28.01 -6.06 5.47
C THR A 112 27.58 -5.05 4.41
N VAL A 113 26.44 -5.30 3.75
CA VAL A 113 25.87 -4.37 2.77
C VAL A 113 25.54 -3.02 3.43
N ARG A 114 24.94 -3.04 4.64
CA ARG A 114 24.65 -1.82 5.41
C ARG A 114 25.91 -0.99 5.69
N GLN A 115 26.98 -1.62 6.09
CA GLN A 115 28.25 -0.94 6.36
C GLN A 115 28.85 -0.35 5.08
N LEU A 116 28.81 -1.06 3.96
CA LEU A 116 29.24 -0.57 2.67
C LEU A 116 28.43 0.65 2.22
N GLN A 117 27.09 0.59 2.37
CA GLN A 117 26.19 1.71 2.05
C GLN A 117 26.46 2.94 2.93
N ILE A 118 26.72 2.76 4.24
CA ILE A 118 27.09 3.86 5.14
C ILE A 118 28.41 4.47 4.72
N ALA A 119 29.44 3.65 4.47
CA ALA A 119 30.75 4.11 4.05
C ALA A 119 30.71 4.86 2.70
N ALA A 120 29.81 4.45 1.81
CA ALA A 120 29.60 5.08 0.51
C ALA A 120 28.64 6.30 0.54
N GLY A 121 28.09 6.67 1.70
CA GLY A 121 27.12 7.76 1.86
C GLY A 121 25.71 7.45 1.30
N LEU A 122 25.42 6.19 0.95
CA LEU A 122 24.13 5.77 0.37
C LEU A 122 23.06 5.45 1.43
N TRP A 123 23.47 5.24 2.67
CA TRP A 123 22.54 4.88 3.76
C TRP A 123 22.79 5.71 5.00
N ILE A 124 21.73 6.38 5.45
CA ILE A 124 21.70 7.09 6.74
C ILE A 124 20.91 6.24 7.72
N PRO A 125 21.52 5.73 8.82
CA PRO A 125 20.79 4.98 9.84
C PRO A 125 19.62 5.80 10.38
N ARG A 126 18.42 5.24 10.45
CA ARG A 126 17.27 5.90 11.08
C ARG A 126 17.62 6.16 12.54
N ARG A 127 17.48 7.41 13.00
CA ARG A 127 17.53 7.71 14.43
C ARG A 127 16.52 6.83 15.14
N LEU A 128 16.95 6.19 16.24
CA LEU A 128 16.06 5.41 17.09
C LEU A 128 14.90 6.31 17.54
N ARG A 129 13.74 6.10 16.97
CA ARG A 129 12.52 6.76 17.45
C ARG A 129 12.16 6.10 18.79
N PRO A 130 11.67 6.87 19.80
CA PRO A 130 11.16 6.25 21.02
C PRO A 130 10.07 5.24 20.64
N PRO A 131 10.05 4.05 21.26
CA PRO A 131 9.06 3.03 20.93
C PRO A 131 7.67 3.56 21.27
N LYS A 132 6.75 3.54 20.29
CA LYS A 132 5.33 3.75 20.57
C LYS A 132 4.82 2.52 21.31
N ILE A 133 4.26 2.71 22.49
CA ILE A 133 3.57 1.64 23.22
C ILE A 133 2.33 1.27 22.42
N GLN A 134 2.35 0.10 21.78
CA GLN A 134 1.21 -0.46 21.06
C GLN A 134 0.91 -1.81 21.67
N GLN A 135 -0.32 -1.99 22.15
CA GLN A 135 -0.76 -3.30 22.59
C GLN A 135 -0.98 -4.21 21.37
N PRO A 136 -0.23 -5.31 21.24
CA PRO A 136 -0.38 -6.19 20.10
C PRO A 136 -1.71 -6.96 20.20
N ARG A 137 -2.53 -6.90 19.15
CA ARG A 137 -3.68 -7.77 19.00
C ARG A 137 -3.22 -9.18 18.59
N ALA A 138 -3.76 -10.21 19.24
CA ALA A 138 -3.52 -11.60 18.85
C ALA A 138 -3.93 -11.82 17.38
N ARG A 139 -3.20 -12.70 16.69
CA ARG A 139 -3.57 -13.15 15.36
C ARG A 139 -4.74 -14.11 15.44
N ARG A 140 -5.52 -14.18 14.35
CA ARG A 140 -6.46 -15.27 14.18
C ARG A 140 -5.70 -16.60 14.08
N ALA A 141 -6.42 -17.70 14.33
CA ALA A 141 -5.79 -19.01 14.37
C ALA A 141 -5.57 -19.58 12.96
N CYS A 142 -6.60 -19.47 12.11
CA CYS A 142 -6.68 -20.15 10.84
C CYS A 142 -6.53 -19.20 9.65
N LEU A 143 -6.00 -19.71 8.54
CA LEU A 143 -6.05 -19.04 7.25
C LEU A 143 -7.52 -18.84 6.82
N GLY A 144 -7.85 -17.65 6.28
CA GLY A 144 -9.21 -17.35 5.82
C GLY A 144 -10.22 -17.02 6.93
N GLU A 145 -9.83 -17.04 8.21
CA GLU A 145 -10.70 -16.65 9.32
C GLU A 145 -10.99 -15.13 9.32
N LEU A 146 -9.98 -14.31 9.03
CA LEU A 146 -10.12 -12.86 8.93
C LEU A 146 -9.14 -12.30 7.93
N VAL A 147 -9.64 -11.57 6.95
CA VAL A 147 -8.84 -10.91 5.93
C VAL A 147 -8.98 -9.40 6.07
N GLN A 148 -7.86 -8.72 6.32
CA GLN A 148 -7.83 -7.26 6.39
C GLN A 148 -7.78 -6.71 4.97
N ILE A 149 -8.67 -5.77 4.65
CA ILE A 149 -8.76 -5.10 3.35
C ILE A 149 -8.59 -3.60 3.53
N ASP A 150 -7.81 -2.99 2.62
CA ASP A 150 -7.55 -1.55 2.65
C ASP A 150 -7.07 -1.06 1.29
N GLY A 151 -7.40 0.19 0.96
CA GLY A 151 -6.85 0.92 -0.16
C GLY A 151 -5.57 1.67 0.24
N CYS A 152 -4.61 1.72 -0.64
CA CYS A 152 -3.38 2.47 -0.47
C CYS A 152 -3.14 3.36 -1.68
N ASP A 153 -3.52 4.63 -1.57
CA ASP A 153 -3.16 5.63 -2.57
C ASP A 153 -1.70 6.00 -2.43
N HIS A 154 -0.94 5.88 -3.51
CA HIS A 154 0.50 6.15 -3.51
C HIS A 154 1.01 6.39 -4.93
N ARG A 155 2.19 7.04 -5.05
CA ARG A 155 2.92 7.15 -6.32
C ARG A 155 3.66 5.85 -6.63
N TRP A 156 2.90 4.80 -6.94
CA TRP A 156 3.45 3.46 -7.16
C TRP A 156 4.43 3.39 -8.33
N PHE A 157 4.23 4.23 -9.30
CA PHE A 157 5.09 4.34 -10.47
C PHE A 157 6.06 5.52 -10.40
N GLU A 158 6.17 6.20 -9.25
CA GLU A 158 7.00 7.39 -9.04
C GLU A 158 6.59 8.52 -10.02
N ASP A 159 7.54 9.04 -10.82
CA ASP A 159 7.28 10.06 -11.83
C ASP A 159 6.95 9.48 -13.21
N ARG A 160 6.94 8.14 -13.35
CA ARG A 160 6.68 7.43 -14.61
C ARG A 160 5.21 7.36 -14.99
N ALA A 161 4.30 7.52 -14.00
CA ALA A 161 2.86 7.62 -14.20
C ALA A 161 2.18 8.35 -13.03
N PRO A 162 0.92 8.78 -13.16
CA PRO A 162 0.14 9.36 -12.07
C PRO A 162 0.02 8.43 -10.87
N ALA A 163 -0.25 9.00 -9.69
CA ALA A 163 -0.59 8.24 -8.50
C ALA A 163 -1.85 7.40 -8.75
N CYS A 164 -1.89 6.21 -8.17
CA CYS A 164 -3.03 5.31 -8.24
C CYS A 164 -3.18 4.55 -6.93
N THR A 165 -4.31 3.88 -6.75
CA THR A 165 -4.62 3.12 -5.54
C THR A 165 -4.31 1.64 -5.74
N ALA A 166 -3.64 1.01 -4.76
CA ALA A 166 -3.55 -0.43 -4.65
C ALA A 166 -4.52 -0.93 -3.58
N LEU A 167 -5.46 -1.77 -3.94
CA LEU A 167 -6.32 -2.49 -3.00
C LEU A 167 -5.57 -3.70 -2.49
N VAL A 168 -5.41 -3.83 -1.18
CA VAL A 168 -4.56 -4.85 -0.56
C VAL A 168 -5.37 -5.69 0.41
N TYR A 169 -5.35 -7.01 0.21
CA TYR A 169 -6.00 -8.01 1.04
C TYR A 169 -4.94 -8.83 1.76
N VAL A 170 -4.96 -8.80 3.08
CA VAL A 170 -3.96 -9.46 3.93
C VAL A 170 -4.65 -10.42 4.89
N ASP A 171 -4.26 -11.67 4.88
CA ASP A 171 -4.74 -12.63 5.87
C ASP A 171 -4.17 -12.33 7.26
N ASP A 172 -5.03 -12.28 8.27
CA ASP A 172 -4.66 -11.90 9.64
C ASP A 172 -3.79 -12.96 10.33
N ALA A 173 -4.07 -14.22 10.08
CA ALA A 173 -3.35 -15.34 10.70
C ALA A 173 -1.91 -15.43 10.19
N THR A 174 -1.73 -15.33 8.88
CA THR A 174 -0.48 -15.62 8.20
C THR A 174 0.31 -14.40 7.77
N SER A 175 -0.31 -13.21 7.72
CA SER A 175 0.21 -11.99 7.06
C SER A 175 0.54 -12.17 5.58
N ARG A 176 -0.01 -13.18 4.92
CA ARG A 176 0.12 -13.37 3.48
C ARG A 176 -0.68 -12.30 2.74
N LEU A 177 -0.11 -11.80 1.68
CA LEU A 177 -0.86 -11.05 0.68
C LEU A 177 -1.73 -12.05 -0.08
N MET A 178 -3.03 -11.82 -0.08
CA MET A 178 -4.00 -12.64 -0.78
C MET A 178 -4.32 -12.04 -2.14
N VAL A 179 -4.61 -10.75 -2.19
CA VAL A 179 -4.84 -9.97 -3.42
C VAL A 179 -4.16 -8.61 -3.29
N VAL A 180 -3.57 -8.17 -4.37
CA VAL A 180 -3.17 -6.77 -4.59
C VAL A 180 -3.69 -6.39 -5.97
N LEU A 181 -4.57 -5.39 -6.04
CA LEU A 181 -5.17 -4.91 -7.28
C LEU A 181 -4.92 -3.41 -7.41
N PHE A 182 -4.23 -3.01 -8.49
CA PHE A 182 -4.08 -1.60 -8.85
C PHE A 182 -5.32 -1.10 -9.58
N THR A 183 -5.75 0.09 -9.21
CA THR A 183 -6.91 0.77 -9.79
C THR A 183 -6.68 2.28 -9.81
N GLY A 184 -7.36 2.99 -10.71
CA GLY A 184 -7.25 4.45 -10.78
C GLY A 184 -7.80 5.17 -9.55
N ALA A 185 -8.82 4.61 -8.90
CA ALA A 185 -9.44 5.16 -7.71
C ALA A 185 -10.06 4.06 -6.85
N GLU A 186 -10.21 4.33 -5.57
CA GLU A 186 -10.89 3.46 -4.62
C GLU A 186 -12.42 3.56 -4.83
N THR A 187 -13.01 2.55 -5.47
CA THR A 187 -14.43 2.50 -5.80
C THR A 187 -15.05 1.18 -5.36
N THR A 188 -16.38 1.15 -5.25
CA THR A 188 -17.12 -0.10 -4.96
C THR A 188 -16.84 -1.18 -6.01
N PHE A 189 -16.79 -0.82 -7.29
CA PHE A 189 -16.49 -1.75 -8.38
C PHE A 189 -15.06 -2.31 -8.29
N ALA A 190 -14.09 -1.49 -7.91
CA ALA A 190 -12.73 -1.97 -7.69
C ALA A 190 -12.66 -3.00 -6.54
N TYR A 191 -13.42 -2.78 -5.47
CA TYR A 191 -13.54 -3.77 -4.39
C TYR A 191 -14.30 -5.02 -4.82
N PHE A 192 -15.31 -4.91 -5.67
CA PHE A 192 -15.97 -6.06 -6.26
C PHE A 192 -15.01 -6.92 -7.06
N GLU A 193 -14.19 -6.29 -7.93
CA GLU A 193 -13.18 -6.98 -8.71
C GLU A 193 -12.12 -7.65 -7.83
N ALA A 194 -11.56 -6.92 -6.85
CA ALA A 194 -10.57 -7.48 -5.93
C ALA A 194 -11.13 -8.65 -5.11
N THR A 195 -12.40 -8.52 -4.66
CA THR A 195 -13.06 -9.58 -3.89
C THR A 195 -13.36 -10.78 -4.78
N ARG A 196 -13.78 -10.58 -6.02
CA ARG A 196 -13.99 -11.66 -6.98
C ARG A 196 -12.71 -12.45 -7.21
N GLN A 197 -11.59 -11.77 -7.50
CA GLN A 197 -10.29 -12.42 -7.65
C GLN A 197 -9.87 -13.20 -6.39
N TYR A 198 -10.22 -12.69 -5.21
CA TYR A 198 -10.00 -13.40 -3.96
C TYR A 198 -10.83 -14.69 -3.89
N LEU A 199 -12.14 -14.61 -4.16
CA LEU A 199 -13.05 -15.76 -4.08
C LEU A 199 -12.72 -16.86 -5.08
N ASP A 200 -12.32 -16.46 -6.30
CA ASP A 200 -11.94 -17.38 -7.37
C ASP A 200 -10.69 -18.20 -7.02
N ARG A 201 -9.79 -17.62 -6.21
CA ARG A 201 -8.51 -18.29 -5.84
C ARG A 201 -8.59 -19.08 -4.54
N PHE A 202 -9.34 -18.59 -3.56
CA PHE A 202 -9.29 -19.08 -2.19
C PHE A 202 -10.65 -19.55 -1.67
N GLY A 203 -11.73 -19.14 -2.29
CA GLY A 203 -13.07 -19.31 -1.75
C GLY A 203 -13.45 -18.18 -0.76
N LYS A 204 -14.54 -18.37 -0.04
CA LYS A 204 -15.13 -17.38 0.87
C LYS A 204 -14.44 -17.39 2.23
N PRO A 205 -13.82 -16.30 2.70
CA PRO A 205 -13.34 -16.20 4.07
C PRO A 205 -14.51 -16.14 5.05
N LEU A 206 -14.25 -16.26 6.34
CA LEU A 206 -15.30 -16.04 7.35
C LEU A 206 -15.63 -14.55 7.45
N ALA A 207 -14.64 -13.67 7.46
CA ALA A 207 -14.85 -12.24 7.60
C ALA A 207 -13.81 -11.40 6.85
N PHE A 208 -14.27 -10.26 6.31
CA PHE A 208 -13.42 -9.14 5.91
C PHE A 208 -13.38 -8.07 6.99
N TYR A 209 -12.22 -7.46 7.17
CA TYR A 209 -11.96 -6.43 8.15
C TYR A 209 -11.46 -5.15 7.47
N SER A 210 -12.31 -4.12 7.43
CA SER A 210 -12.07 -2.85 6.76
C SER A 210 -12.04 -1.67 7.74
N ASP A 211 -11.84 -0.47 7.23
CA ASP A 211 -12.15 0.77 7.95
C ASP A 211 -13.66 1.11 7.88
N LYS A 212 -13.98 2.33 8.30
CA LYS A 212 -15.35 2.87 8.27
C LYS A 212 -15.60 3.75 7.04
N ALA A 213 -14.91 3.51 5.92
CA ALA A 213 -15.19 4.23 4.69
C ALA A 213 -16.63 3.97 4.22
N SER A 214 -17.17 4.90 3.45
CA SER A 214 -18.57 4.83 2.97
C SER A 214 -18.85 3.62 2.08
N ILE A 215 -17.84 3.02 1.52
CA ILE A 215 -17.94 1.76 0.75
C ILE A 215 -18.36 0.59 1.65
N PHE A 216 -17.83 0.56 2.89
CA PHE A 216 -18.03 -0.57 3.81
C PHE A 216 -19.15 -0.33 4.80
N ARG A 217 -19.48 0.93 5.10
CA ARG A 217 -20.47 1.27 6.13
C ARG A 217 -21.33 2.45 5.73
N VAL A 218 -22.64 2.33 6.01
CA VAL A 218 -23.56 3.47 5.99
C VAL A 218 -23.27 4.35 7.20
N ASN A 219 -22.69 5.52 6.98
CA ASN A 219 -22.29 6.44 8.06
C ASN A 219 -23.41 7.43 8.44
N GLN A 220 -24.50 7.47 7.69
CA GLN A 220 -25.61 8.38 7.90
C GLN A 220 -26.58 7.79 8.94
N LYS A 221 -26.64 8.40 10.14
CA LYS A 221 -27.50 7.94 11.26
C LYS A 221 -29.01 8.07 10.97
N SER A 222 -29.39 8.88 9.98
CA SER A 222 -30.78 9.19 9.62
C SER A 222 -31.15 8.70 8.22
N ALA A 223 -30.47 7.68 7.70
CA ALA A 223 -30.87 7.07 6.42
C ALA A 223 -32.24 6.39 6.59
N THR A 224 -33.29 7.02 6.05
CA THR A 224 -34.67 6.50 6.10
C THR A 224 -35.00 5.63 4.90
N GLY A 225 -34.07 5.41 3.97
CA GLY A 225 -34.25 4.60 2.77
C GLY A 225 -33.16 3.56 2.61
N GLY A 226 -33.52 2.42 1.96
CA GLY A 226 -32.62 1.30 1.75
C GLY A 226 -32.68 0.25 2.86
N ASP A 227 -31.99 -0.86 2.65
CA ASP A 227 -31.91 -2.02 3.56
C ASP A 227 -30.83 -1.89 4.65
N GLY A 228 -30.21 -0.72 4.78
CA GLY A 228 -29.17 -0.44 5.77
C GLY A 228 -27.78 -0.94 5.39
N HIS A 229 -27.62 -1.53 4.21
CA HIS A 229 -26.33 -2.00 3.69
C HIS A 229 -25.76 -1.05 2.62
N THR A 230 -24.43 -0.97 2.55
CA THR A 230 -23.76 -0.45 1.36
C THR A 230 -23.82 -1.49 0.24
N GLN A 231 -23.50 -1.13 -0.99
CA GLN A 231 -23.45 -2.09 -2.09
C GLN A 231 -22.44 -3.22 -1.82
N PHE A 232 -21.30 -2.90 -1.26
CA PHE A 232 -20.30 -3.89 -0.85
C PHE A 232 -20.80 -4.74 0.33
N GLY A 233 -21.42 -4.12 1.33
CA GLY A 233 -22.05 -4.84 2.46
C GLY A 233 -23.15 -5.80 2.02
N ARG A 234 -23.99 -5.40 1.04
CA ARG A 234 -25.00 -6.28 0.42
C ARG A 234 -24.35 -7.50 -0.24
N ALA A 235 -23.30 -7.30 -1.03
CA ALA A 235 -22.59 -8.40 -1.69
C ALA A 235 -21.99 -9.38 -0.67
N LEU A 236 -21.40 -8.89 0.43
CA LEU A 236 -20.91 -9.74 1.50
C LEU A 236 -22.03 -10.51 2.20
N TYR A 237 -23.17 -9.86 2.46
CA TYR A 237 -24.33 -10.51 3.06
C TYR A 237 -24.85 -11.66 2.19
N GLU A 238 -25.01 -11.46 0.88
CA GLU A 238 -25.43 -12.50 -0.08
C GLU A 238 -24.43 -13.68 -0.15
N LEU A 239 -23.15 -13.40 0.06
CA LEU A 239 -22.09 -14.41 0.10
C LEU A 239 -21.96 -15.09 1.48
N ASN A 240 -22.71 -14.63 2.49
CA ASN A 240 -22.56 -15.06 3.88
C ASN A 240 -21.11 -14.88 4.38
N ILE A 241 -20.55 -13.69 4.17
CA ILE A 241 -19.24 -13.24 4.65
C ILE A 241 -19.45 -12.09 5.62
N ASP A 242 -18.86 -12.14 6.80
CA ASP A 242 -19.00 -11.06 7.77
C ASP A 242 -18.19 -9.83 7.35
N GLY A 243 -18.82 -8.65 7.37
CA GLY A 243 -18.13 -7.35 7.18
C GLY A 243 -17.88 -6.68 8.52
N ILE A 244 -16.64 -6.63 8.98
CA ILE A 244 -16.26 -6.03 10.27
C ILE A 244 -15.53 -4.71 10.03
N CYS A 245 -16.08 -3.60 10.58
CA CYS A 245 -15.41 -2.29 10.48
C CYS A 245 -14.55 -2.01 11.72
N ALA A 246 -13.30 -1.64 11.49
CA ALA A 246 -12.34 -1.29 12.54
C ALA A 246 -12.78 -0.04 13.32
N ASN A 247 -12.70 -0.09 14.64
CA ASN A 247 -12.99 1.06 15.49
C ASN A 247 -11.80 2.00 15.65
N THR A 248 -10.58 1.51 15.46
CA THR A 248 -9.34 2.28 15.59
C THR A 248 -8.36 1.93 14.46
N PRO A 249 -7.51 2.86 14.01
CA PRO A 249 -6.46 2.57 13.02
C PRO A 249 -5.53 1.44 13.47
N ALA A 250 -5.16 1.39 14.75
CA ALA A 250 -4.29 0.35 15.32
C ALA A 250 -4.84 -1.09 15.13
N ALA A 251 -6.14 -1.23 14.96
CA ALA A 251 -6.79 -2.52 14.75
C ALA A 251 -6.47 -3.15 13.38
N LYS A 252 -6.08 -2.34 12.36
CA LYS A 252 -5.65 -2.78 11.02
C LYS A 252 -4.13 -2.93 10.85
N GLY A 253 -3.39 -3.09 11.93
CA GLY A 253 -1.91 -3.07 11.91
C GLY A 253 -1.23 -4.13 11.02
N ARG A 254 -1.95 -5.10 10.44
CA ARG A 254 -1.40 -6.07 9.48
C ARG A 254 -1.31 -5.46 8.10
N VAL A 255 -2.43 -4.92 7.60
CA VAL A 255 -2.48 -4.29 6.28
C VAL A 255 -1.65 -3.01 6.25
N GLU A 256 -1.65 -2.20 7.33
CA GLU A 256 -0.77 -1.04 7.44
C GLU A 256 0.73 -1.40 7.35
N ARG A 257 1.13 -2.50 7.98
CA ARG A 257 2.51 -3.01 7.87
C ARG A 257 2.81 -3.55 6.48
N ALA A 258 1.83 -4.21 5.83
CA ALA A 258 1.95 -4.62 4.45
C ALA A 258 2.14 -3.40 3.55
N HIS A 259 1.34 -2.34 3.70
CA HIS A 259 1.48 -1.09 2.94
C HIS A 259 2.88 -0.50 3.07
N GLN A 260 3.44 -0.40 4.28
CA GLN A 260 4.82 0.08 4.47
C GLN A 260 5.84 -0.78 3.70
N THR A 261 5.67 -2.10 3.71
CA THR A 261 6.56 -3.01 2.98
C THR A 261 6.38 -2.89 1.47
N LEU A 262 5.13 -2.75 1.01
CA LEU A 262 4.81 -2.55 -0.41
C LEU A 262 5.38 -1.22 -0.91
N GLN A 263 5.18 -0.13 -0.19
CA GLN A 263 5.72 1.18 -0.54
C GLN A 263 7.26 1.18 -0.62
N ASP A 264 7.93 0.43 0.26
CA ASP A 264 9.39 0.30 0.20
C ASP A 264 9.87 -0.62 -0.94
N ARG A 265 9.18 -1.74 -1.22
CA ARG A 265 9.66 -2.79 -2.12
C ARG A 265 8.99 -2.80 -3.48
N LEU A 266 7.65 -2.74 -3.52
CA LEU A 266 6.91 -2.90 -4.77
C LEU A 266 7.18 -1.75 -5.73
N VAL A 267 7.28 -0.51 -5.24
CA VAL A 267 7.66 0.66 -6.06
C VAL A 267 8.98 0.40 -6.79
N LYS A 268 9.97 -0.14 -6.07
CA LYS A 268 11.31 -0.44 -6.61
C LYS A 268 11.30 -1.63 -7.56
N GLU A 269 10.49 -2.65 -7.27
CA GLU A 269 10.32 -3.80 -8.17
C GLU A 269 9.66 -3.40 -9.48
N LEU A 270 8.63 -2.55 -9.43
CA LEU A 270 7.97 -2.00 -10.62
C LEU A 270 8.95 -1.16 -11.45
N ARG A 271 9.80 -0.35 -10.79
CA ARG A 271 10.84 0.42 -11.47
C ARG A 271 11.86 -0.46 -12.16
N LEU A 272 12.39 -1.47 -11.48
CA LEU A 272 13.39 -2.39 -12.04
C LEU A 272 12.88 -3.15 -13.28
N ARG A 273 11.56 -3.33 -13.39
CA ARG A 273 10.92 -4.00 -14.54
C ARG A 273 10.39 -3.03 -15.60
N GLY A 274 10.58 -1.73 -15.41
CA GLY A 274 10.03 -0.72 -16.31
C GLY A 274 8.51 -0.65 -16.34
N ILE A 275 7.83 -1.18 -15.31
CA ILE A 275 6.37 -1.19 -15.24
C ILE A 275 5.87 0.18 -14.81
N SER A 276 4.97 0.78 -15.62
CA SER A 276 4.41 2.12 -15.39
C SER A 276 2.91 2.22 -15.67
N THR A 277 2.23 1.10 -15.98
CA THR A 277 0.78 1.08 -16.18
C THR A 277 0.08 0.18 -15.17
N ILE A 278 -1.19 0.45 -14.91
CA ILE A 278 -2.03 -0.32 -13.98
C ILE A 278 -2.16 -1.77 -14.46
N GLU A 279 -2.39 -1.96 -15.77
CA GLU A 279 -2.58 -3.27 -16.39
C GLU A 279 -1.32 -4.14 -16.26
N ALA A 280 -0.16 -3.57 -16.59
CA ALA A 280 1.13 -4.28 -16.46
C ALA A 280 1.47 -4.56 -14.98
N ALA A 281 1.14 -3.64 -14.07
CA ALA A 281 1.30 -3.86 -12.64
C ALA A 281 0.42 -5.01 -12.15
N ASN A 282 -0.87 -5.03 -12.53
CA ASN A 282 -1.78 -6.12 -12.18
C ASN A 282 -1.34 -7.47 -12.75
N ALA A 283 -0.83 -7.50 -13.99
CA ALA A 283 -0.27 -8.72 -14.58
C ALA A 283 0.97 -9.24 -13.83
N TYR A 284 1.76 -8.36 -13.22
CA TYR A 284 2.94 -8.73 -12.43
C TYR A 284 2.58 -9.20 -11.01
N MET A 285 1.43 -8.82 -10.44
CA MET A 285 1.09 -9.09 -9.04
C MET A 285 1.14 -10.55 -8.62
N PRO A 286 0.71 -11.54 -9.41
CA PRO A 286 0.83 -12.95 -9.01
C PRO A 286 2.26 -13.35 -8.66
N THR A 287 3.24 -12.92 -9.46
CA THR A 287 4.66 -13.21 -9.24
C THR A 287 5.19 -12.50 -7.99
N PHE A 288 4.84 -11.22 -7.83
CA PHE A 288 5.24 -10.45 -6.64
C PHE A 288 4.65 -11.00 -5.35
N ILE A 289 3.36 -11.36 -5.35
CA ILE A 289 2.66 -11.93 -4.19
C ILE A 289 3.31 -13.26 -3.78
N ALA A 290 3.68 -14.11 -4.73
CA ALA A 290 4.35 -15.37 -4.44
C ALA A 290 5.70 -15.13 -3.73
N ASP A 291 6.54 -14.23 -4.26
CA ASP A 291 7.82 -13.86 -3.65
C ASP A 291 7.63 -13.22 -2.26
N TYR A 292 6.70 -12.27 -2.14
CA TYR A 292 6.38 -11.63 -0.86
C TYR A 292 5.95 -12.67 0.19
N ASN A 293 5.05 -13.57 -0.17
CA ASN A 293 4.52 -14.57 0.76
C ASN A 293 5.58 -15.59 1.17
N GLY A 294 6.50 -15.95 0.28
CA GLY A 294 7.65 -16.78 0.62
C GLY A 294 8.59 -16.15 1.65
N ARG A 295 8.70 -14.80 1.65
CA ARG A 295 9.60 -14.07 2.56
C ARG A 295 8.95 -13.63 3.86
N PHE A 296 7.69 -13.19 3.81
CA PHE A 296 7.01 -12.52 4.93
C PHE A 296 5.81 -13.31 5.46
N GLY A 297 5.32 -14.28 4.70
CA GLY A 297 4.25 -15.17 5.14
C GLY A 297 4.69 -15.99 6.36
N LYS A 298 3.74 -16.27 7.23
CA LYS A 298 3.92 -17.09 8.44
C LYS A 298 2.99 -18.28 8.38
N ALA A 299 3.39 -19.37 9.01
CA ALA A 299 2.47 -20.46 9.26
C ALA A 299 1.33 -19.98 10.19
N PRO A 300 0.08 -20.34 9.94
CA PRO A 300 -1.02 -20.12 10.86
C PRO A 300 -0.80 -20.92 12.14
N ARG A 301 -1.45 -20.54 13.23
CA ARG A 301 -1.37 -21.26 14.49
C ARG A 301 -2.09 -22.61 14.41
N ASP A 302 -3.17 -22.66 13.65
CA ASP A 302 -3.93 -23.88 13.32
C ASP A 302 -3.85 -24.09 11.81
N ALA A 303 -3.52 -25.30 11.38
CA ALA A 303 -3.37 -25.67 9.99
C ALA A 303 -4.70 -25.74 9.22
N HIS A 304 -5.85 -25.67 9.94
CA HIS A 304 -7.17 -25.63 9.31
C HIS A 304 -7.32 -24.41 8.38
N ASP A 305 -7.82 -24.66 7.19
CA ASP A 305 -8.20 -23.59 6.25
C ASP A 305 -9.69 -23.27 6.43
N ALA A 306 -9.98 -22.05 6.89
CA ALA A 306 -11.34 -21.61 7.17
C ALA A 306 -12.12 -21.12 5.96
N HIS A 307 -11.54 -21.17 4.75
CA HIS A 307 -12.24 -20.81 3.54
C HIS A 307 -13.37 -21.82 3.23
N ARG A 308 -14.46 -21.28 2.73
CA ARG A 308 -15.63 -22.04 2.28
C ARG A 308 -15.75 -21.92 0.77
N PRO A 309 -16.14 -22.99 0.05
CA PRO A 309 -16.33 -22.91 -1.38
C PRO A 309 -17.45 -21.90 -1.75
N VAL A 310 -17.30 -21.27 -2.90
CA VAL A 310 -18.40 -20.53 -3.54
C VAL A 310 -19.39 -21.59 -4.03
N ARG A 311 -20.66 -21.42 -3.72
CA ARG A 311 -21.71 -22.38 -4.13
C ARG A 311 -22.02 -22.21 -5.61
N THR A 312 -22.38 -23.27 -6.27
CA THR A 312 -22.69 -23.28 -7.71
C THR A 312 -23.93 -22.46 -8.08
N ASP A 313 -24.84 -22.24 -7.11
CA ASP A 313 -26.03 -21.41 -7.26
C ASP A 313 -25.76 -19.90 -7.00
N GLN A 314 -24.56 -19.51 -6.58
CA GLN A 314 -24.17 -18.12 -6.36
C GLN A 314 -23.64 -17.52 -7.65
N ASP A 315 -24.46 -16.70 -8.31
CA ASP A 315 -24.07 -15.92 -9.48
C ASP A 315 -23.25 -14.70 -9.04
N LEU A 316 -21.92 -14.81 -9.11
CA LEU A 316 -20.99 -13.75 -8.72
C LEU A 316 -21.16 -12.48 -9.58
N ASP A 317 -21.59 -12.59 -10.84
CA ASP A 317 -21.83 -11.42 -11.69
C ASP A 317 -23.00 -10.60 -11.14
N SER A 318 -24.11 -11.26 -10.81
CA SER A 318 -25.24 -10.61 -10.20
C SER A 318 -24.98 -10.12 -8.77
N ILE A 319 -24.06 -10.75 -8.02
CA ILE A 319 -23.69 -10.32 -6.68
C ILE A 319 -22.79 -9.08 -6.74
N PHE A 320 -21.77 -9.10 -7.60
CA PHE A 320 -20.79 -8.01 -7.72
C PHE A 320 -21.19 -6.97 -8.78
N CYS A 321 -22.42 -6.48 -8.68
CA CYS A 321 -22.96 -5.38 -9.45
C CYS A 321 -23.54 -4.32 -8.51
N TRP A 322 -23.74 -3.12 -9.01
CA TRP A 322 -24.48 -2.09 -8.30
C TRP A 322 -25.96 -2.33 -8.48
N ARG A 323 -26.75 -2.33 -7.42
CA ARG A 323 -28.20 -2.55 -7.48
C ARG A 323 -28.95 -1.40 -6.85
N GLU A 324 -29.99 -0.94 -7.52
CA GLU A 324 -30.90 0.07 -7.00
C GLU A 324 -32.34 -0.24 -7.35
N LEU A 325 -33.23 0.04 -6.40
CA LEU A 325 -34.67 -0.04 -6.64
C LEU A 325 -35.14 1.24 -7.34
N ARG A 326 -35.82 1.08 -8.44
CA ARG A 326 -36.49 2.17 -9.18
C ARG A 326 -37.96 1.88 -9.40
N LYS A 327 -38.80 2.92 -9.22
CA LYS A 327 -40.25 2.81 -9.44
C LYS A 327 -40.58 2.97 -10.92
N VAL A 328 -41.38 2.06 -11.45
CA VAL A 328 -41.88 2.14 -12.84
C VAL A 328 -43.03 3.13 -12.88
N THR A 329 -42.97 4.07 -13.82
CA THR A 329 -44.01 5.09 -14.05
C THR A 329 -45.19 4.51 -14.83
N LYS A 330 -46.28 5.28 -14.94
CA LYS A 330 -47.44 4.90 -15.76
C LYS A 330 -47.11 4.71 -17.25
N SER A 331 -46.05 5.38 -17.73
CA SER A 331 -45.56 5.29 -19.11
C SER A 331 -44.51 4.19 -19.30
N LEU A 332 -44.44 3.21 -18.38
CA LEU A 332 -43.43 2.13 -18.41
C LEU A 332 -41.99 2.63 -18.43
N THR A 333 -41.72 3.76 -17.80
CA THR A 333 -40.38 4.36 -17.75
C THR A 333 -39.81 4.36 -16.34
N LEU A 334 -38.49 4.38 -16.25
CA LEU A 334 -37.77 4.62 -15.00
C LEU A 334 -36.52 5.48 -15.25
N HIS A 335 -36.10 6.21 -14.26
CA HIS A 335 -34.89 7.05 -14.30
C HIS A 335 -33.75 6.36 -13.56
N TYR A 336 -32.60 6.26 -14.23
CA TYR A 336 -31.34 5.81 -13.62
C TYR A 336 -30.15 6.52 -14.27
N GLU A 337 -29.18 6.96 -13.49
CA GLU A 337 -27.96 7.63 -13.98
C GLU A 337 -28.24 8.77 -14.99
N ARG A 338 -29.27 9.58 -14.72
CA ARG A 338 -29.75 10.70 -15.58
C ARG A 338 -30.29 10.28 -16.93
N LYS A 339 -30.41 8.98 -17.21
CA LYS A 339 -31.04 8.43 -18.42
C LYS A 339 -32.45 7.99 -18.13
N LEU A 340 -33.28 8.00 -19.14
CA LEU A 340 -34.63 7.46 -19.09
C LEU A 340 -34.63 6.08 -19.78
N TYR A 341 -35.07 5.09 -19.05
CA TYR A 341 -35.21 3.71 -19.52
C TYR A 341 -36.68 3.44 -19.80
N LEU A 342 -37.00 3.00 -21.00
CA LEU A 342 -38.35 2.65 -21.44
C LEU A 342 -38.45 1.13 -21.49
N LEU A 343 -39.26 0.54 -20.62
CA LEU A 343 -39.53 -0.89 -20.67
C LEU A 343 -40.37 -1.20 -21.90
N THR A 344 -40.00 -2.28 -22.60
CA THR A 344 -40.80 -2.77 -23.72
C THR A 344 -42.20 -3.11 -23.23
N GLU A 345 -43.19 -2.64 -23.93
CA GLU A 345 -44.60 -2.84 -23.57
C GLU A 345 -45.00 -4.31 -23.75
N THR A 346 -45.16 -4.99 -22.66
CA THR A 346 -45.65 -6.37 -22.58
C THR A 346 -46.75 -6.45 -21.51
N PRO A 347 -47.62 -7.47 -21.52
CA PRO A 347 -48.61 -7.66 -20.45
C PRO A 347 -47.96 -7.72 -19.05
N ASP A 348 -46.79 -8.30 -18.94
CA ASP A 348 -46.08 -8.40 -17.68
C ASP A 348 -45.43 -7.05 -17.29
N ALA A 349 -44.86 -6.30 -18.23
CA ALA A 349 -44.36 -4.96 -17.97
C ALA A 349 -45.45 -4.01 -17.50
N ARG A 350 -46.67 -4.10 -18.05
CA ARG A 350 -47.83 -3.30 -17.59
C ARG A 350 -48.19 -3.57 -16.13
N ARG A 351 -48.00 -4.80 -15.62
CA ARG A 351 -48.20 -5.18 -14.19
C ARG A 351 -47.17 -4.56 -13.25
N LEU A 352 -46.06 -4.04 -13.79
CA LEU A 352 -45.00 -3.39 -13.02
C LEU A 352 -45.25 -1.89 -12.79
N ILE A 353 -46.26 -1.30 -13.43
CA ILE A 353 -46.64 0.10 -13.23
C ILE A 353 -46.86 0.39 -11.73
N GLY A 354 -46.20 1.39 -11.22
CA GLY A 354 -46.24 1.79 -9.81
C GLY A 354 -45.45 0.89 -8.85
N LYS A 355 -44.91 -0.23 -9.33
CA LYS A 355 -44.05 -1.13 -8.52
C LYS A 355 -42.57 -0.75 -8.65
N TYR A 356 -41.79 -1.29 -7.74
CA TYR A 356 -40.32 -1.17 -7.77
C TYR A 356 -39.71 -2.34 -8.54
N VAL A 357 -38.73 -2.04 -9.38
CA VAL A 357 -37.90 -3.01 -10.09
C VAL A 357 -36.46 -2.77 -9.70
N GLU A 358 -35.60 -3.78 -9.81
CA GLU A 358 -34.21 -3.69 -9.53
C GLU A 358 -33.45 -3.33 -10.80
N VAL A 359 -32.61 -2.30 -10.72
CA VAL A 359 -31.65 -1.92 -11.77
C VAL A 359 -30.28 -2.44 -11.36
N PHE A 360 -29.70 -3.29 -12.19
CA PHE A 360 -28.37 -3.87 -12.03
C PHE A 360 -27.42 -3.11 -12.95
N GLN A 361 -26.38 -2.54 -12.38
CA GLN A 361 -25.27 -1.95 -13.15
C GLN A 361 -24.04 -2.81 -12.92
N PHE A 362 -23.52 -3.36 -14.02
CA PHE A 362 -22.35 -4.21 -14.02
C PHE A 362 -21.05 -3.40 -14.14
N PRO A 363 -19.88 -3.94 -13.77
CA PRO A 363 -18.61 -3.26 -13.90
C PRO A 363 -18.24 -2.84 -15.33
N ASP A 364 -18.74 -3.56 -16.33
CA ASP A 364 -18.57 -3.26 -17.77
C ASP A 364 -19.47 -2.13 -18.28
N GLY A 365 -20.30 -1.55 -17.40
CA GLY A 365 -21.27 -0.50 -17.72
C GLY A 365 -22.60 -1.01 -18.26
N ARG A 366 -22.77 -2.30 -18.45
CA ARG A 366 -24.05 -2.93 -18.84
C ARG A 366 -25.07 -2.72 -17.74
N ILE A 367 -26.32 -2.42 -18.17
CA ILE A 367 -27.47 -2.28 -17.27
C ILE A 367 -28.43 -3.42 -17.55
N GLU A 368 -28.99 -3.99 -16.51
CA GLU A 368 -30.16 -4.89 -16.59
C GLU A 368 -31.24 -4.37 -15.64
N ILE A 369 -32.48 -4.50 -16.08
CA ILE A 369 -33.64 -4.19 -15.25
C ILE A 369 -34.34 -5.51 -14.96
N ARG A 370 -34.49 -5.86 -13.68
CA ARG A 370 -35.08 -7.13 -13.27
C ARG A 370 -36.32 -6.90 -12.41
N ALA A 371 -37.35 -7.69 -12.65
CA ALA A 371 -38.56 -7.75 -11.83
C ALA A 371 -38.78 -9.20 -11.38
N GLY A 372 -38.71 -9.45 -10.09
CA GLY A 372 -38.84 -10.82 -9.55
C GLY A 372 -37.82 -11.80 -10.13
N GLY A 373 -36.58 -11.33 -10.39
CA GLY A 373 -35.52 -12.12 -10.99
C GLY A 373 -35.54 -12.21 -12.52
N VAL A 374 -36.61 -11.77 -13.18
CA VAL A 374 -36.79 -11.84 -14.63
C VAL A 374 -36.30 -10.54 -15.27
N VAL A 375 -35.38 -10.65 -16.26
CA VAL A 375 -34.86 -9.49 -17.01
C VAL A 375 -35.97 -8.91 -17.87
N GLN A 376 -36.17 -7.59 -17.74
CA GLN A 376 -37.14 -6.84 -18.53
C GLN A 376 -36.44 -6.19 -19.73
N PRO A 377 -36.91 -6.39 -20.96
CA PRO A 377 -36.37 -5.71 -22.13
C PRO A 377 -36.69 -4.21 -22.07
N TYR A 378 -35.74 -3.39 -22.47
CA TYR A 378 -35.87 -1.94 -22.44
C TYR A 378 -35.11 -1.28 -23.57
N SER A 379 -35.46 -0.02 -23.85
CA SER A 379 -34.68 0.90 -24.67
C SER A 379 -34.24 2.10 -23.82
N VAL A 380 -33.12 2.71 -24.17
CA VAL A 380 -32.61 3.90 -23.47
C VAL A 380 -33.00 5.13 -24.29
N TYR A 381 -33.70 6.04 -23.60
CA TYR A 381 -33.99 7.36 -24.16
C TYR A 381 -32.97 8.36 -23.60
N ASP A 382 -32.07 8.79 -24.48
CA ASP A 382 -31.09 9.81 -24.10
C ASP A 382 -31.65 11.18 -24.54
N LYS A 383 -32.08 12.00 -23.57
CA LYS A 383 -32.55 13.36 -23.84
C LYS A 383 -31.52 14.26 -24.53
N LEU A 384 -30.24 13.94 -24.39
CA LEU A 384 -29.17 14.70 -25.03
C LEU A 384 -28.97 14.26 -26.49
N GLY A 385 -29.19 13.00 -26.79
CA GLY A 385 -29.14 12.49 -28.18
C GLY A 385 -30.31 12.94 -29.06
N GLU A 386 -31.50 13.16 -28.48
CA GLU A 386 -32.68 13.61 -29.26
C GLU A 386 -32.75 15.11 -29.51
N ILE A 387 -32.05 15.94 -28.73
CA ILE A 387 -31.93 17.36 -29.02
C ILE A 387 -31.18 17.60 -30.35
N ASP A 388 -30.40 16.60 -30.78
CA ASP A 388 -29.66 16.68 -32.07
C ASP A 388 -30.52 16.37 -33.33
N GLN A 389 -31.73 15.80 -33.16
CA GLN A 389 -32.60 15.42 -34.27
C GLN A 389 -33.78 16.39 -34.54
N GLY A 390 -34.10 17.30 -33.60
CA GLY A 390 -35.34 18.06 -33.66
C GLY A 390 -35.23 19.57 -33.89
N ALA A 391 -34.05 20.17 -33.80
CA ALA A 391 -33.87 21.62 -34.01
C ALA A 391 -32.46 21.92 -34.51
N VAL A 392 -32.21 21.62 -35.77
CA VAL A 392 -31.02 22.14 -36.45
C VAL A 392 -31.24 23.62 -36.71
N VAL A 393 -31.02 24.45 -35.74
CA VAL A 393 -30.49 25.77 -36.00
C VAL A 393 -28.97 25.58 -36.05
N GLU A 394 -28.41 25.61 -37.23
CA GLU A 394 -26.97 25.57 -37.47
C GLU A 394 -26.25 26.69 -36.73
N ASN A 395 -25.94 26.46 -35.50
CA ASN A 395 -25.04 27.33 -34.80
C ASN A 395 -23.74 26.55 -34.48
N LYS A 396 -22.80 26.56 -35.43
CA LYS A 396 -21.45 25.97 -35.32
C LYS A 396 -20.76 26.28 -33.98
N ARG A 397 -21.13 27.40 -33.34
CA ARG A 397 -20.63 27.80 -32.03
C ARG A 397 -21.21 26.99 -30.89
N LEU A 398 -22.46 26.53 -30.98
CA LEU A 398 -23.13 25.76 -29.91
C LEU A 398 -22.55 24.35 -29.78
N GLY A 399 -22.23 23.69 -30.87
CA GLY A 399 -21.59 22.39 -30.90
C GLY A 399 -20.18 22.40 -30.29
N GLN A 400 -19.45 23.48 -30.51
CA GLN A 400 -18.13 23.68 -29.91
C GLN A 400 -18.23 23.92 -28.39
N VAL A 401 -19.18 24.75 -27.96
CA VAL A 401 -19.43 25.00 -26.51
C VAL A 401 -19.87 23.73 -25.77
N LEU A 402 -20.72 22.90 -26.42
CA LEU A 402 -21.16 21.62 -25.83
C LEU A 402 -19.99 20.62 -25.69
N ARG A 403 -19.10 20.53 -26.70
CA ARG A 403 -17.89 19.71 -26.62
C ARG A 403 -16.95 20.17 -25.54
N ILE A 404 -16.71 21.47 -25.43
CA ILE A 404 -15.89 22.06 -24.35
C ILE A 404 -16.53 21.78 -22.99
N ALA A 405 -17.85 21.89 -22.85
CA ALA A 405 -18.57 21.58 -21.64
C ALA A 405 -18.46 20.08 -21.28
N GLN A 406 -18.53 19.17 -22.24
CA GLN A 406 -18.34 17.74 -22.04
C GLN A 406 -16.90 17.39 -21.61
N LEU A 407 -15.89 18.01 -22.25
CA LEU A 407 -14.49 17.85 -21.85
C LEU A 407 -14.22 18.37 -20.43
N VAL A 408 -14.79 19.50 -20.06
CA VAL A 408 -14.71 20.05 -18.68
C VAL A 408 -15.42 19.12 -17.70
N GLN A 409 -16.54 18.51 -18.09
CA GLN A 409 -17.31 17.60 -17.25
C GLN A 409 -16.61 16.25 -17.07
N ALA A 410 -16.02 15.70 -18.12
CA ALA A 410 -15.20 14.49 -18.04
C ALA A 410 -13.98 14.66 -17.13
N HIS A 411 -13.31 15.82 -17.18
CA HIS A 411 -12.23 16.15 -16.24
C HIS A 411 -12.72 16.34 -14.80
N ARG A 412 -13.97 16.68 -14.58
CA ARG A 412 -14.60 16.76 -13.26
C ARG A 412 -14.91 15.39 -12.64
N GLU A 413 -15.28 14.43 -13.46
CA GLU A 413 -15.61 13.07 -13.01
C GLU A 413 -14.35 12.29 -12.63
N ILE A 414 -13.20 12.61 -13.23
CA ILE A 414 -11.89 12.03 -12.89
C ILE A 414 -11.34 12.60 -11.55
N GLY A 415 -11.75 13.80 -11.16
CA GLY A 415 -11.45 14.40 -9.86
C GLY A 415 -12.43 13.96 -8.78
N GLY A 416 -12.53 12.64 -8.53
CA GLY A 416 -13.42 12.04 -7.55
C GLY A 416 -13.36 12.72 -6.20
N ALA A 417 -14.51 12.83 -5.54
CA ALA A 417 -14.81 13.57 -4.33
C ALA A 417 -14.03 13.17 -3.05
N ASN A 418 -12.94 12.45 -3.16
CA ASN A 418 -12.08 12.05 -2.05
C ASN A 418 -10.60 12.32 -2.38
N GLY A 419 -10.25 13.60 -2.48
CA GLY A 419 -8.85 14.01 -2.33
C GLY A 419 -8.31 13.54 -0.98
N PRO A 420 -6.99 13.26 -0.87
CA PRO A 420 -6.39 12.80 0.37
C PRO A 420 -6.73 13.79 1.49
N SER A 421 -7.29 13.29 2.59
CA SER A 421 -7.52 14.04 3.81
C SER A 421 -6.15 14.49 4.35
N THR A 422 -5.71 15.67 3.93
CA THR A 422 -4.54 16.34 4.52
C THR A 422 -4.94 16.90 5.87
N ALA A 423 -4.80 16.09 6.88
CA ALA A 423 -5.20 16.44 8.25
C ALA A 423 -4.37 17.58 8.88
N HIS A 424 -3.30 18.07 8.23
CA HIS A 424 -2.50 19.18 8.76
C HIS A 424 -1.81 19.98 7.65
N ARG A 425 -2.00 21.26 7.65
CA ARG A 425 -1.14 22.20 6.89
C ARG A 425 0.24 22.30 7.56
N PRO A 426 1.32 22.52 6.80
CA PRO A 426 2.69 22.61 7.34
C PRO A 426 2.91 23.73 8.38
N ASN A 427 2.00 24.67 8.53
CA ASN A 427 2.08 25.83 9.42
C ASN A 427 1.23 25.73 10.69
N GLY A 428 0.76 24.55 11.07
CA GLY A 428 0.09 24.29 12.37
C GLY A 428 -1.27 24.96 12.58
N LYS A 429 -1.86 25.60 11.57
CA LYS A 429 -3.20 26.21 11.70
C LYS A 429 -4.29 25.14 11.57
N PRO A 430 -5.35 25.18 12.42
CA PRO A 430 -6.45 24.23 12.35
C PRO A 430 -7.17 24.34 11.01
N VAL A 431 -7.45 23.18 10.40
CA VAL A 431 -8.29 23.08 9.20
C VAL A 431 -9.71 23.50 9.57
N PRO A 432 -10.39 24.36 8.80
CA PRO A 432 -11.79 24.69 9.04
C PRO A 432 -12.63 23.41 9.08
N LYS A 433 -13.54 23.32 10.05
CA LYS A 433 -14.45 22.16 10.17
C LYS A 433 -15.14 21.91 8.84
N PRO A 434 -15.23 20.65 8.38
CA PRO A 434 -15.94 20.33 7.16
C PRO A 434 -17.39 20.80 7.28
N ARG A 435 -17.87 21.50 6.26
CA ARG A 435 -19.28 21.89 6.14
C ARG A 435 -20.14 20.62 6.10
N GLN A 436 -21.35 20.73 6.66
CA GLN A 436 -22.28 19.62 6.80
C GLN A 436 -22.47 18.83 5.50
N PRO A 437 -22.61 17.48 5.56
CA PRO A 437 -22.89 16.66 4.40
C PRO A 437 -24.21 17.10 3.75
N GLY A 438 -24.20 17.43 2.48
CA GLY A 438 -25.35 17.89 1.73
C GLY A 438 -25.11 19.13 0.87
N THR A 439 -24.13 19.96 1.18
CA THR A 439 -23.70 21.04 0.30
C THR A 439 -22.62 20.53 -0.64
N LYS A 440 -23.01 20.15 -1.86
CA LYS A 440 -22.06 19.96 -2.97
C LYS A 440 -21.37 21.31 -3.19
N THR A 441 -20.18 21.49 -2.67
CA THR A 441 -19.29 22.56 -3.12
C THR A 441 -18.90 22.21 -4.54
N GLN A 442 -19.65 22.71 -5.51
CA GLN A 442 -19.16 22.75 -6.88
C GLN A 442 -17.92 23.65 -6.84
N ARG A 443 -16.77 23.09 -7.24
CA ARG A 443 -15.60 23.90 -7.55
C ARG A 443 -16.04 24.85 -8.66
N GLU A 444 -16.01 26.14 -8.40
CA GLU A 444 -16.24 27.15 -9.44
C GLU A 444 -15.18 26.97 -10.51
N LEU A 445 -15.64 26.91 -11.77
CA LEU A 445 -14.75 26.78 -12.92
C LEU A 445 -13.94 28.07 -13.03
N GLY A 446 -12.64 27.96 -12.86
CA GLY A 446 -11.73 29.07 -13.08
C GLY A 446 -11.46 29.30 -14.57
N PRO A 447 -11.02 30.52 -14.94
CA PRO A 447 -10.65 30.83 -16.34
C PRO A 447 -9.59 29.88 -16.93
N GLU A 448 -8.78 29.24 -16.08
CA GLU A 448 -7.76 28.29 -16.51
C GLU A 448 -8.33 26.93 -16.92
N ASP A 449 -9.40 26.45 -16.27
CA ASP A 449 -10.06 25.20 -16.62
C ASP A 449 -10.70 25.33 -18.01
N LEU A 450 -11.24 26.49 -18.31
CA LEU A 450 -11.81 26.84 -19.61
C LEU A 450 -10.73 26.92 -20.71
N ARG A 451 -9.59 27.57 -20.44
CA ARG A 451 -8.45 27.65 -21.36
C ARG A 451 -7.88 26.30 -21.71
N ARG A 452 -7.75 25.39 -20.72
CA ARG A 452 -7.32 24.00 -20.95
C ARG A 452 -8.28 23.22 -21.85
N ALA A 453 -9.58 23.33 -21.60
CA ALA A 453 -10.59 22.66 -22.42
C ALA A 453 -10.59 23.15 -23.86
N ILE A 454 -10.45 24.46 -24.08
CA ILE A 454 -10.33 25.07 -25.40
C ILE A 454 -9.07 24.60 -26.14
N ALA A 455 -7.93 24.48 -25.45
CA ALA A 455 -6.68 24.00 -26.03
C ALA A 455 -6.78 22.52 -26.46
N ILE A 456 -7.45 21.68 -25.68
CA ILE A 456 -7.67 20.26 -25.99
C ILE A 456 -8.60 20.12 -27.22
N ASP A 457 -9.68 20.92 -27.30
CA ASP A 457 -10.59 20.91 -28.45
C ASP A 457 -9.87 21.37 -29.74
N ALA A 458 -8.99 22.37 -29.65
CA ALA A 458 -8.21 22.85 -30.78
C ALA A 458 -7.21 21.79 -31.32
N ILE A 459 -6.58 21.02 -30.45
CA ILE A 459 -5.67 19.91 -30.82
C ILE A 459 -6.45 18.79 -31.51
N SER A 460 -7.62 18.42 -30.99
CA SER A 460 -8.45 17.34 -31.54
C SER A 460 -9.07 17.72 -32.93
N LEU A 461 -9.18 18.99 -33.24
CA LEU A 461 -9.62 19.48 -34.56
C LEU A 461 -8.47 19.45 -35.57
N HIS A 462 -7.21 19.61 -35.13
CA HIS A 462 -6.03 19.54 -36.03
C HIS A 462 -5.67 18.08 -36.41
N GLU A 463 -6.00 17.11 -35.58
CA GLU A 463 -5.77 15.69 -35.84
C GLU A 463 -6.86 15.05 -36.73
N ARG A 464 -7.94 15.77 -37.01
CA ARG A 464 -9.07 15.32 -37.88
C ARG A 464 -9.17 16.07 -39.20
N ALA A 465 -8.31 17.03 -39.45
CA ALA A 465 -8.16 17.76 -40.72
C ALA A 465 -6.97 17.22 -41.53
#